data_2ea1a02eebc7c73228dbc853923067a9
#
_entry.id   2ea1a02eebc7c73228dbc853923067a9
#
_cell.length_a   1.000
_cell.length_b   1.000
_cell.length_c   1.000
_cell.angle_alpha   90.00
_cell.angle_beta   90.00
_cell.angle_gamma   90.00
#
_symmetry.space_group_name_H-M   'P 1'
#
loop_
_entity.id
_entity.type
_entity.pdbx_description
1 polymer ?
#
loop_
_entity_poly.entity_id
_entity_poly.type
_entity_poly.pdbx_seq_one_letter_code
_entity_poly.pdbx_strand_id
1 'polypeptide(L)'
;MVVLHYYQLPDISKWNTNNVINISDLFYRCSSLKELPDISKWNVSNVKDISGLFFNCSSLEKIPGISKWNISNVNDLTCLFYKCSSLKELPDISEWDISNVDGLSCLFYECSSLKKLPDISKWNTNNVKDVHCLFHGCSSLKELPDIAKWDTRN
;
A
#
# COMPACT_ATOMS: atom_id res chain seq x y z
N MET A 1 13.94 5.66 -16.29
CA MET A 1 12.60 6.07 -15.77
C MET A 1 11.62 6.00 -16.93
N VAL A 2 10.81 4.94 -17.02
CA VAL A 2 9.81 4.79 -18.10
C VAL A 2 8.52 5.38 -17.59
N VAL A 3 8.15 6.57 -18.06
CA VAL A 3 6.82 7.14 -17.80
C VAL A 3 5.83 6.39 -18.67
N LEU A 4 5.17 5.39 -18.11
CA LEU A 4 4.12 4.64 -18.81
C LEU A 4 2.87 5.53 -18.93
N HIS A 5 2.75 6.18 -20.07
CA HIS A 5 1.55 6.91 -20.49
C HIS A 5 0.51 5.94 -21.11
N TYR A 6 0.26 4.81 -20.46
CA TYR A 6 -0.69 3.84 -20.99
C TYR A 6 -1.99 3.86 -20.19
N TYR A 7 -3.08 4.01 -20.90
CA TYR A 7 -4.45 3.89 -20.37
C TYR A 7 -4.78 2.47 -19.86
N GLN A 8 -3.93 1.49 -20.23
CA GLN A 8 -4.07 0.09 -19.82
C GLN A 8 -2.69 -0.56 -19.66
N LEU A 9 -2.45 -1.19 -18.51
CA LEU A 9 -1.26 -2.02 -18.31
C LEU A 9 -1.37 -3.30 -19.16
N PRO A 10 -0.24 -3.87 -19.61
CA PRO A 10 -0.23 -5.24 -20.10
C PRO A 10 -0.78 -6.18 -19.01
N ASP A 11 -1.19 -7.41 -19.40
CA ASP A 11 -1.66 -8.40 -18.44
C ASP A 11 -0.52 -8.85 -17.52
N ILE A 12 -0.32 -8.09 -16.43
CA ILE A 12 0.69 -8.36 -15.41
C ILE A 12 0.26 -9.46 -14.42
N SER A 13 -0.99 -9.93 -14.48
CA SER A 13 -1.51 -10.95 -13.57
C SER A 13 -0.76 -12.28 -13.66
N LYS A 14 -0.07 -12.51 -14.79
CA LYS A 14 0.69 -13.72 -15.09
C LYS A 14 2.18 -13.63 -14.83
N TRP A 15 2.63 -12.52 -14.27
CA TRP A 15 4.06 -12.38 -13.98
C TRP A 15 4.50 -13.42 -12.95
N ASN A 16 5.64 -14.05 -13.24
CA ASN A 16 6.29 -14.92 -12.27
C ASN A 16 7.12 -14.07 -11.30
N THR A 17 6.60 -13.89 -10.10
CA THR A 17 7.22 -13.07 -9.06
C THR A 17 7.96 -13.88 -7.98
N ASN A 18 8.12 -15.21 -8.16
CA ASN A 18 8.65 -16.09 -7.12
C ASN A 18 10.04 -15.71 -6.59
N ASN A 19 10.87 -15.08 -7.42
CA ASN A 19 12.24 -14.70 -7.05
C ASN A 19 12.41 -13.18 -6.87
N VAL A 20 11.29 -12.43 -6.85
CA VAL A 20 11.33 -10.98 -6.70
C VAL A 20 11.51 -10.66 -5.22
N ILE A 21 12.47 -9.79 -4.93
CA ILE A 21 12.81 -9.35 -3.56
C ILE A 21 12.49 -7.88 -3.29
N ASN A 22 12.23 -7.11 -4.36
CA ASN A 22 11.91 -5.70 -4.27
C ASN A 22 10.97 -5.31 -5.42
N ILE A 23 9.85 -4.66 -5.09
CA ILE A 23 8.88 -4.08 -6.04
C ILE A 23 8.59 -2.63 -5.67
N SER A 24 9.48 -1.98 -4.90
CA SER A 24 9.34 -0.57 -4.58
C SER A 24 9.24 0.27 -5.87
N ASP A 25 8.42 1.31 -5.82
CA ASP A 25 8.22 2.25 -6.93
C ASP A 25 7.76 1.65 -8.27
N LEU A 26 7.33 0.37 -8.32
CA LEU A 26 6.98 -0.29 -9.59
C LEU A 26 5.92 0.46 -10.40
N PHE A 27 4.94 1.08 -9.73
CA PHE A 27 3.91 1.92 -10.36
C PHE A 27 4.07 3.40 -10.01
N TYR A 28 5.28 3.83 -9.62
CA TYR A 28 5.55 5.21 -9.21
C TYR A 28 5.06 6.23 -10.23
N ARG A 29 4.16 7.11 -9.80
CA ARG A 29 3.56 8.17 -10.62
C ARG A 29 2.78 7.70 -11.86
N CYS A 30 2.26 6.48 -11.85
CA CYS A 30 1.32 6.03 -12.86
C CYS A 30 -0.04 6.75 -12.69
N SER A 31 -0.04 8.06 -12.87
CA SER A 31 -1.18 8.95 -12.55
C SER A 31 -2.43 8.71 -13.39
N SER A 32 -2.31 8.06 -14.56
CA SER A 32 -3.45 7.70 -15.42
C SER A 32 -3.98 6.28 -15.17
N LEU A 33 -3.33 5.51 -14.30
CA LEU A 33 -3.71 4.14 -13.97
C LEU A 33 -4.97 4.16 -13.09
N LYS A 34 -6.10 3.63 -13.60
CA LYS A 34 -7.37 3.59 -12.87
C LYS A 34 -7.55 2.34 -12.04
N GLU A 35 -7.16 1.20 -12.56
CA GLU A 35 -7.19 -0.07 -11.83
C GLU A 35 -6.06 -0.98 -12.29
N LEU A 36 -5.69 -1.89 -11.43
CA LEU A 36 -4.76 -2.97 -11.73
C LEU A 36 -5.55 -4.22 -12.14
N PRO A 37 -4.99 -5.09 -13.01
CA PRO A 37 -5.50 -6.46 -13.09
C PRO A 37 -5.34 -7.15 -11.73
N ASP A 38 -6.04 -8.27 -11.55
CA ASP A 38 -5.94 -9.05 -10.31
C ASP A 38 -4.51 -9.56 -10.09
N ILE A 39 -3.85 -9.03 -9.06
CA ILE A 39 -2.47 -9.37 -8.66
C ILE A 39 -2.42 -10.38 -7.50
N SER A 40 -3.53 -11.04 -7.19
CA SER A 40 -3.61 -12.03 -6.09
C SER A 40 -2.66 -13.22 -6.25
N LYS A 41 -2.23 -13.50 -7.48
CA LYS A 41 -1.29 -14.58 -7.80
C LYS A 41 0.18 -14.20 -7.69
N TRP A 42 0.48 -12.94 -7.49
CA TRP A 42 1.86 -12.53 -7.25
C TRP A 42 2.36 -13.14 -5.94
N ASN A 43 3.41 -13.90 -6.03
CA ASN A 43 4.11 -14.38 -4.85
C ASN A 43 5.06 -13.29 -4.35
N VAL A 44 4.68 -12.64 -3.26
CA VAL A 44 5.46 -11.58 -2.62
C VAL A 44 6.14 -12.06 -1.33
N SER A 45 6.13 -13.37 -1.05
CA SER A 45 6.67 -13.91 0.19
C SER A 45 8.19 -13.68 0.36
N ASN A 46 8.91 -13.41 -0.72
CA ASN A 46 10.34 -13.07 -0.68
C ASN A 46 10.60 -11.57 -0.76
N VAL A 47 9.56 -10.77 -0.96
CA VAL A 47 9.69 -9.32 -1.11
C VAL A 47 9.95 -8.69 0.25
N LYS A 48 10.96 -7.82 0.31
CA LYS A 48 11.35 -7.08 1.50
C LYS A 48 10.94 -5.62 1.48
N ASP A 49 10.71 -5.08 0.29
CA ASP A 49 10.46 -3.66 0.12
C ASP A 49 9.37 -3.45 -0.94
N ILE A 50 8.28 -2.80 -0.54
CA ILE A 50 7.16 -2.38 -1.37
C ILE A 50 6.88 -0.88 -1.21
N SER A 51 7.87 -0.13 -0.67
CA SER A 51 7.74 1.31 -0.47
C SER A 51 7.45 2.03 -1.80
N GLY A 52 6.61 3.05 -1.75
CA GLY A 52 6.25 3.82 -2.93
C GLY A 52 5.59 3.06 -4.08
N LEU A 53 5.24 1.77 -3.92
CA LEU A 53 4.72 0.93 -5.02
C LEU A 53 3.63 1.62 -5.83
N PHE A 54 2.70 2.33 -5.18
CA PHE A 54 1.64 3.11 -5.83
C PHE A 54 1.78 4.61 -5.62
N PHE A 55 3.00 5.08 -5.35
CA PHE A 55 3.24 6.51 -5.10
C PHE A 55 2.66 7.39 -6.21
N ASN A 56 1.75 8.28 -5.83
CA ASN A 56 1.09 9.24 -6.74
C ASN A 56 0.38 8.60 -7.95
N CYS A 57 -0.21 7.41 -7.76
CA CYS A 57 -1.17 6.83 -8.69
C CYS A 57 -2.53 7.52 -8.49
N SER A 58 -2.61 8.81 -8.86
CA SER A 58 -3.71 9.70 -8.48
C SER A 58 -5.09 9.31 -9.04
N SER A 59 -5.15 8.56 -10.15
CA SER A 59 -6.39 8.04 -10.73
C SER A 59 -6.77 6.64 -10.26
N LEU A 60 -5.95 6.00 -9.39
CA LEU A 60 -6.14 4.62 -8.98
C LEU A 60 -7.39 4.48 -8.10
N GLU A 61 -8.36 3.70 -8.56
CA GLU A 61 -9.63 3.48 -7.88
C GLU A 61 -9.70 2.12 -7.18
N LYS A 62 -8.99 1.11 -7.72
CA LYS A 62 -9.03 -0.28 -7.24
C LYS A 62 -7.67 -0.97 -7.35
N ILE A 63 -7.39 -1.83 -6.37
CA ILE A 63 -6.18 -2.65 -6.30
C ILE A 63 -6.60 -4.09 -5.98
N PRO A 64 -7.18 -4.83 -6.94
CA PRO A 64 -7.67 -6.18 -6.66
C PRO A 64 -6.52 -7.13 -6.36
N GLY A 65 -6.74 -8.00 -5.38
CA GLY A 65 -5.82 -9.09 -5.04
C GLY A 65 -4.73 -8.75 -4.01
N ILE A 66 -4.48 -7.47 -3.71
CA ILE A 66 -3.42 -7.09 -2.75
C ILE A 66 -3.66 -7.66 -1.34
N SER A 67 -4.91 -7.88 -0.95
CA SER A 67 -5.26 -8.48 0.35
C SER A 67 -4.78 -9.94 0.50
N LYS A 68 -4.43 -10.60 -0.60
CA LYS A 68 -3.92 -11.98 -0.61
C LYS A 68 -2.41 -12.08 -0.43
N TRP A 69 -1.73 -10.95 -0.41
CA TRP A 69 -0.29 -10.94 -0.31
C TRP A 69 0.21 -11.36 1.08
N ASN A 70 1.16 -12.28 1.08
CA ASN A 70 1.94 -12.58 2.29
C ASN A 70 3.10 -11.59 2.38
N ILE A 71 2.94 -10.57 3.22
CA ILE A 71 3.94 -9.50 3.40
C ILE A 71 4.79 -9.69 4.65
N SER A 72 4.77 -10.88 5.27
CA SER A 72 5.49 -11.14 6.54
C SER A 72 7.00 -10.89 6.48
N ASN A 73 7.60 -10.85 5.28
CA ASN A 73 9.01 -10.50 5.09
C ASN A 73 9.25 -9.05 4.66
N VAL A 74 8.19 -8.25 4.51
CA VAL A 74 8.30 -6.84 4.14
C VAL A 74 8.76 -6.01 5.34
N ASN A 75 9.75 -5.16 5.10
CA ASN A 75 10.32 -4.28 6.12
C ASN A 75 9.83 -2.82 5.95
N ASP A 76 9.45 -2.43 4.74
CA ASP A 76 9.12 -1.04 4.44
C ASP A 76 7.82 -0.89 3.63
N LEU A 77 6.86 -0.14 4.19
CA LEU A 77 5.59 0.25 3.60
C LEU A 77 5.50 1.77 3.36
N THR A 78 6.62 2.49 3.54
CA THR A 78 6.66 3.94 3.41
C THR A 78 6.07 4.39 2.07
N CYS A 79 5.16 5.35 2.12
CA CYS A 79 4.55 5.95 0.92
C CYS A 79 3.82 4.97 -0.02
N LEU A 80 3.48 3.75 0.42
CA LEU A 80 2.87 2.70 -0.44
C LEU A 80 1.67 3.23 -1.23
N PHE A 81 0.77 4.00 -0.60
CA PHE A 81 -0.41 4.60 -1.23
C PHE A 81 -0.35 6.14 -1.25
N TYR A 82 0.84 6.72 -1.17
CA TYR A 82 1.03 8.17 -1.16
C TYR A 82 0.33 8.83 -2.35
N LYS A 83 -0.59 9.77 -2.10
CA LYS A 83 -1.36 10.51 -3.13
C LYS A 83 -2.19 9.62 -4.09
N CYS A 84 -2.66 8.46 -3.62
CA CYS A 84 -3.70 7.71 -4.33
C CYS A 84 -5.06 8.40 -4.13
N SER A 85 -5.21 9.60 -4.65
CA SER A 85 -6.32 10.52 -4.34
C SER A 85 -7.69 10.07 -4.83
N SER A 86 -7.78 9.16 -5.81
CA SER A 86 -9.03 8.57 -6.29
C SER A 86 -9.43 7.27 -5.59
N LEU A 87 -8.58 6.74 -4.70
CA LEU A 87 -8.83 5.48 -4.00
C LEU A 87 -9.91 5.70 -2.92
N LYS A 88 -11.10 5.11 -3.12
CA LYS A 88 -12.25 5.30 -2.24
C LYS A 88 -12.28 4.34 -1.06
N GLU A 89 -11.75 3.16 -1.26
CA GLU A 89 -11.65 2.07 -0.28
C GLU A 89 -10.43 1.22 -0.57
N LEU A 90 -9.87 0.67 0.48
CA LEU A 90 -8.79 -0.31 0.39
C LEU A 90 -9.37 -1.71 0.42
N PRO A 91 -8.76 -2.67 -0.28
CA PRO A 91 -8.97 -4.08 0.03
C PRO A 91 -8.71 -4.36 1.51
N ASP A 92 -9.31 -5.43 2.04
CA ASP A 92 -9.10 -5.78 3.44
C ASP A 92 -7.66 -6.25 3.68
N ILE A 93 -6.87 -5.36 4.27
CA ILE A 93 -5.48 -5.58 4.67
C ILE A 93 -5.32 -5.76 6.20
N SER A 94 -6.42 -5.99 6.91
CA SER A 94 -6.41 -6.18 8.37
C SER A 94 -5.52 -7.35 8.82
N GLU A 95 -5.43 -8.39 7.99
CA GLU A 95 -4.65 -9.60 8.27
C GLU A 95 -3.19 -9.52 7.79
N TRP A 96 -2.74 -8.38 7.31
CA TRP A 96 -1.34 -8.22 6.96
C TRP A 96 -0.44 -8.35 8.19
N ASP A 97 0.51 -9.27 8.13
CA ASP A 97 1.55 -9.38 9.14
C ASP A 97 2.63 -8.32 8.89
N ILE A 98 2.55 -7.24 9.66
CA ILE A 98 3.51 -6.12 9.59
C ILE A 98 4.57 -6.20 10.70
N SER A 99 4.72 -7.34 11.37
CA SER A 99 5.63 -7.47 12.52
C SER A 99 7.11 -7.19 12.20
N ASN A 100 7.50 -7.29 10.92
CA ASN A 100 8.83 -6.94 10.45
C ASN A 100 8.95 -5.53 9.85
N VAL A 101 7.84 -4.78 9.79
CA VAL A 101 7.82 -3.44 9.19
C VAL A 101 8.36 -2.41 10.18
N ASP A 102 9.30 -1.58 9.72
CA ASP A 102 9.83 -0.47 10.51
C ASP A 102 9.42 0.91 9.95
N GLY A 103 9.01 1.00 8.68
CA GLY A 103 8.56 2.23 8.02
C GLY A 103 7.07 2.20 7.62
N LEU A 104 6.27 3.09 8.22
CA LEU A 104 4.87 3.37 7.85
C LEU A 104 4.64 4.83 7.46
N SER A 105 5.71 5.65 7.38
CA SER A 105 5.56 7.07 7.12
C SER A 105 4.83 7.33 5.79
N CYS A 106 3.92 8.27 5.82
CA CYS A 106 3.14 8.71 4.65
C CYS A 106 2.37 7.58 3.92
N LEU A 107 2.11 6.44 4.56
CA LEU A 107 1.46 5.26 3.94
C LEU A 107 0.18 5.64 3.20
N PHE A 108 -0.67 6.49 3.79
CA PHE A 108 -1.93 6.97 3.21
C PHE A 108 -1.96 8.47 2.98
N TYR A 109 -0.79 9.12 2.88
CA TYR A 109 -0.68 10.57 2.70
C TYR A 109 -1.49 11.04 1.49
N GLU A 110 -2.37 12.02 1.70
CA GLU A 110 -3.26 12.60 0.67
C GLU A 110 -4.12 11.58 -0.12
N CYS A 111 -4.51 10.47 0.52
CA CYS A 111 -5.57 9.61 -0.01
C CYS A 111 -6.94 10.30 0.20
N SER A 112 -7.16 11.42 -0.47
CA SER A 112 -8.25 12.36 -0.18
C SER A 112 -9.67 11.82 -0.42
N SER A 113 -9.84 10.79 -1.26
CA SER A 113 -11.13 10.13 -1.49
C SER A 113 -11.40 8.93 -0.58
N LEU A 114 -10.43 8.52 0.24
CA LEU A 114 -10.55 7.34 1.10
C LEU A 114 -11.58 7.57 2.21
N LYS A 115 -12.67 6.79 2.19
CA LYS A 115 -13.81 6.98 3.10
C LYS A 115 -13.72 6.22 4.40
N LYS A 116 -13.06 5.06 4.36
CA LYS A 116 -12.81 4.18 5.51
C LYS A 116 -11.56 3.37 5.31
N LEU A 117 -10.98 2.95 6.41
CA LEU A 117 -9.87 2.00 6.45
C LEU A 117 -10.39 0.61 6.84
N PRO A 118 -9.75 -0.48 6.41
CA PRO A 118 -9.94 -1.78 7.05
C PRO A 118 -9.51 -1.70 8.53
N ASP A 119 -9.89 -2.71 9.32
CA ASP A 119 -9.52 -2.74 10.75
C ASP A 119 -8.04 -3.06 10.94
N ILE A 120 -7.22 -2.02 10.94
CA ILE A 120 -5.78 -2.09 11.18
C ILE A 120 -5.40 -2.01 12.67
N SER A 121 -6.38 -2.05 13.59
CA SER A 121 -6.13 -2.00 15.03
C SER A 121 -5.29 -3.18 15.55
N LYS A 122 -5.32 -4.29 14.81
CA LYS A 122 -4.60 -5.52 15.14
C LYS A 122 -3.16 -5.56 14.65
N TRP A 123 -2.74 -4.58 13.87
CA TRP A 123 -1.38 -4.55 13.36
C TRP A 123 -0.36 -4.52 14.50
N ASN A 124 0.63 -5.42 14.44
CA ASN A 124 1.73 -5.42 15.37
C ASN A 124 2.76 -4.35 14.97
N THR A 125 2.72 -3.22 15.67
CA THR A 125 3.57 -2.06 15.38
C THR A 125 4.84 -1.98 16.22
N ASN A 126 5.20 -3.05 16.95
CA ASN A 126 6.33 -3.04 17.87
C ASN A 126 7.67 -2.66 17.23
N ASN A 127 7.86 -2.95 15.94
CA ASN A 127 9.08 -2.61 15.20
C ASN A 127 8.98 -1.32 14.40
N VAL A 128 7.79 -0.69 14.36
CA VAL A 128 7.57 0.54 13.60
C VAL A 128 8.29 1.70 14.27
N LYS A 129 9.15 2.37 13.50
CA LYS A 129 9.98 3.51 13.96
C LYS A 129 9.42 4.85 13.49
N ASP A 130 8.64 4.84 12.40
CA ASP A 130 8.15 6.07 11.78
C ASP A 130 6.72 5.92 11.28
N VAL A 131 5.84 6.73 11.82
CA VAL A 131 4.43 6.88 11.44
C VAL A 131 4.11 8.30 10.96
N HIS A 132 5.15 9.06 10.60
CA HIS A 132 4.99 10.47 10.23
C HIS A 132 4.01 10.63 9.06
N CYS A 133 3.10 11.58 9.19
CA CYS A 133 2.11 11.92 8.16
C CYS A 133 1.23 10.74 7.66
N LEU A 134 1.08 9.68 8.45
CA LEU A 134 0.40 8.44 8.05
C LEU A 134 -0.97 8.68 7.38
N PHE A 135 -1.79 9.57 7.94
CA PHE A 135 -3.14 9.90 7.44
C PHE A 135 -3.28 11.36 7.03
N HIS A 136 -2.17 12.08 6.84
CA HIS A 136 -2.23 13.49 6.46
C HIS A 136 -2.99 13.66 5.13
N GLY A 137 -3.95 14.57 5.10
CA GLY A 137 -4.72 14.86 3.87
C GLY A 137 -5.77 13.83 3.49
N CYS A 138 -6.08 12.82 4.32
CA CYS A 138 -7.19 11.88 4.13
C CYS A 138 -8.54 12.57 4.42
N SER A 139 -8.90 13.58 3.65
CA SER A 139 -10.01 14.50 3.96
C SER A 139 -11.41 13.88 3.92
N SER A 140 -11.58 12.74 3.24
CA SER A 140 -12.86 12.00 3.20
C SER A 140 -13.01 10.95 4.30
N LEU A 141 -11.94 10.70 5.07
CA LEU A 141 -11.94 9.67 6.12
C LEU A 141 -12.77 10.14 7.31
N LYS A 142 -13.82 9.38 7.66
CA LYS A 142 -14.78 9.78 8.69
C LYS A 142 -14.34 9.37 10.10
N GLU A 143 -13.63 8.26 10.19
CA GLU A 143 -13.17 7.66 11.42
C GLU A 143 -11.88 6.90 11.22
N LEU A 144 -11.06 6.81 12.25
CA LEU A 144 -9.89 5.95 12.28
C LEU A 144 -10.25 4.65 13.02
N PRO A 145 -9.69 3.51 12.61
CA PRO A 145 -9.70 2.31 13.45
C PRO A 145 -9.08 2.62 14.83
N ASP A 146 -9.38 1.79 15.84
CA ASP A 146 -8.79 1.94 17.17
C ASP A 146 -7.27 1.65 17.13
N ILE A 147 -6.48 2.70 16.85
CA ILE A 147 -5.02 2.66 16.82
C ILE A 147 -4.38 3.05 18.16
N ALA A 148 -5.19 3.23 19.24
CA ALA A 148 -4.67 3.58 20.55
C ALA A 148 -3.76 2.48 21.15
N LYS A 149 -3.85 1.27 20.61
CA LYS A 149 -3.03 0.13 21.03
C LYS A 149 -1.69 0.03 20.30
N TRP A 150 -1.47 0.85 19.28
CA TRP A 150 -0.19 0.83 18.58
C TRP A 150 0.92 1.31 19.49
N ASP A 151 2.02 0.58 19.49
CA ASP A 151 3.23 1.03 20.15
C ASP A 151 3.98 1.99 19.22
N THR A 152 4.01 3.26 19.59
CA THR A 152 4.66 4.32 18.81
C THR A 152 5.79 4.99 19.60
N ARG A 153 6.36 4.28 20.59
CA ARG A 153 7.37 4.82 21.51
C ARG A 153 8.81 4.70 20.99
N ASN A 154 9.01 4.20 19.78
CA ASN A 154 10.34 4.01 19.19
C ASN A 154 10.79 5.24 18.41
#